data_9491df453386f72c83eeee77a0b9e3ed
#
_entry.id   9491df453386f72c83eeee77a0b9e3ed
#
_cell.length_a   1.000
_cell.length_b   1.000
_cell.length_c   1.000
_cell.angle_alpha   90.00
_cell.angle_beta   90.00
_cell.angle_gamma   90.00
#
_symmetry.space_group_name_H-M   'P 1'
#
loop_
_entity.id
_entity.type
_entity.pdbx_description
1 polymer ?
#
loop_
_entity_poly.entity_id
_entity_poly.type
_entity_poly.pdbx_seq_one_letter_code
_entity_poly.pdbx_strand_id
1 'polypeptide(L)'
;MKVLIYHWTQDDFPKLRGGGIQVYQRDILPEHLKIDDVYLTVLSSGSADLYDFFRPSTRIERLTSSTPGLQRFGVINSPIPAPGVLFWGNSLSLRHQETIEMFFDFVKLHGFDVIHFNHLEGLPAEVLAIKKLLPHIKILFSMHDYYSLCPQVTFLYQGRELCDDSQSGKKCQSCLPVDPLTFSVSRRRADRLSSKLIDMGLNPAGRLAKMIQKFFHKIVFPKPKTERRYSPPEDVFENWHQIVDLINEHVDYVLPVSDRVRQIALRHGIKEDILKVLRLGKNEATRFRGAPTPNGPFVLENGSLTLVFLGYMTLHKGFFFLLETFEQMPLELSRRINLVVAAKTPKDPSALDRLMRLRPKLKSLTHYNGYTHDQLDEILKPGSIGILCHLCEETGPLTAWEMHCRRIPFLTSDLGGAPEIAGCEKMVYEHGNVQECIERIRMILDGEITHEEYWKNSLTPITVEEHCKELLSYYRI
;
A
#
# COMPACT_ATOMS: atom_id res chain seq x y z
N MET A 1 -27.57 -9.34 2.13
CA MET A 1 -26.29 -9.92 1.64
C MET A 1 -25.23 -9.78 2.73
N LYS A 2 -24.61 -10.89 3.14
CA LYS A 2 -23.54 -10.91 4.16
C LYS A 2 -22.19 -10.93 3.47
N VAL A 3 -21.35 -9.94 3.74
CA VAL A 3 -20.04 -9.75 3.11
C VAL A 3 -18.94 -9.90 4.14
N LEU A 4 -17.99 -10.80 3.91
CA LEU A 4 -16.74 -10.89 4.64
C LEU A 4 -15.65 -10.13 3.91
N ILE A 5 -15.10 -9.10 4.52
CA ILE A 5 -13.91 -8.38 4.03
C ILE A 5 -12.71 -8.90 4.80
N TYR A 6 -11.71 -9.38 4.07
CA TYR A 6 -10.44 -9.80 4.65
C TYR A 6 -9.29 -8.87 4.28
N HIS A 7 -8.53 -8.46 5.28
CA HIS A 7 -7.24 -7.78 5.09
C HIS A 7 -6.30 -8.04 6.28
N TRP A 8 -4.98 -7.83 6.10
CA TRP A 8 -3.98 -8.22 7.09
C TRP A 8 -3.83 -7.25 8.27
N THR A 9 -4.35 -6.03 8.19
CA THR A 9 -4.18 -5.00 9.23
C THR A 9 -5.42 -4.81 10.08
N GLN A 10 -5.26 -4.27 11.28
CA GLN A 10 -6.38 -3.88 12.16
C GLN A 10 -6.65 -2.39 12.00
N ASP A 11 -7.91 -2.01 11.73
CA ASP A 11 -8.29 -0.64 11.37
C ASP A 11 -8.37 0.32 12.56
N ASP A 12 -8.57 -0.18 13.79
CA ASP A 12 -8.78 0.64 15.00
C ASP A 12 -7.51 1.16 15.65
N PHE A 13 -6.36 0.98 15.02
CA PHE A 13 -5.14 1.57 15.57
C PHE A 13 -5.10 3.08 15.34
N PRO A 14 -4.88 3.89 16.39
CA PRO A 14 -4.78 5.35 16.28
C PRO A 14 -3.58 5.81 15.45
N LYS A 15 -2.65 4.90 15.12
CA LYS A 15 -1.54 5.12 14.19
C LYS A 15 -1.68 4.17 13.02
N LEU A 16 -1.79 4.73 11.83
CA LEU A 16 -1.74 4.00 10.57
C LEU A 16 -0.46 3.13 10.54
N ARG A 17 -0.62 1.82 10.62
CA ARG A 17 0.48 0.85 10.55
C ARG A 17 0.44 0.02 9.27
N GLY A 18 -0.73 -0.01 8.62
CA GLY A 18 -1.03 -0.79 7.44
C GLY A 18 -0.79 -0.07 6.11
N GLY A 19 -0.22 1.14 6.13
CA GLY A 19 0.02 1.88 4.89
C GLY A 19 -1.26 2.18 4.11
N GLY A 20 -1.20 2.07 2.79
CA GLY A 20 -2.30 2.41 1.88
C GLY A 20 -3.57 1.60 2.11
N ILE A 21 -3.46 0.31 2.42
CA ILE A 21 -4.63 -0.54 2.64
C ILE A 21 -5.46 -0.11 3.87
N GLN A 22 -4.80 0.33 4.93
CA GLN A 22 -5.51 0.81 6.11
C GLN A 22 -6.24 2.13 5.83
N VAL A 23 -5.63 3.02 5.04
CA VAL A 23 -6.29 4.26 4.59
C VAL A 23 -7.50 3.92 3.72
N TYR A 24 -7.34 3.01 2.76
CA TYR A 24 -8.41 2.56 1.89
C TYR A 24 -9.59 1.97 2.69
N GLN A 25 -9.35 1.03 3.60
CA GLN A 25 -10.40 0.42 4.41
C GLN A 25 -11.13 1.44 5.29
N ARG A 26 -10.39 2.36 5.92
CA ARG A 26 -10.98 3.43 6.72
C ARG A 26 -11.93 4.32 5.89
N ASP A 27 -11.59 4.55 4.63
CA ASP A 27 -12.39 5.40 3.75
C ASP A 27 -13.64 4.66 3.22
N ILE A 28 -13.52 3.35 2.85
CA ILE A 28 -14.63 2.62 2.23
C ILE A 28 -15.61 1.99 3.22
N LEU A 29 -15.17 1.52 4.39
CA LEU A 29 -16.05 0.82 5.32
C LEU A 29 -17.27 1.65 5.76
N PRO A 30 -17.13 2.94 6.09
CA PRO A 30 -18.28 3.78 6.44
C PRO A 30 -19.29 3.93 5.29
N GLU A 31 -18.82 3.99 4.03
CA GLU A 31 -19.70 4.07 2.86
C GLU A 31 -20.42 2.74 2.60
N HIS A 32 -19.73 1.62 2.74
CA HIS A 32 -20.36 0.30 2.64
C HIS A 32 -21.47 0.10 3.69
N LEU A 33 -21.27 0.59 4.92
CA LEU A 33 -22.28 0.46 5.99
C LEU A 33 -23.54 1.29 5.75
N LYS A 34 -23.53 2.24 4.80
CA LYS A 34 -24.72 3.01 4.39
C LYS A 34 -25.58 2.26 3.36
N ILE A 35 -25.08 1.16 2.81
CA ILE A 35 -25.78 0.40 1.77
C ILE A 35 -26.81 -0.51 2.47
N ASP A 36 -28.08 -0.29 2.17
CA ASP A 36 -29.15 -1.13 2.66
C ASP A 36 -28.95 -2.60 2.24
N ASP A 37 -29.33 -3.52 3.12
CA ASP A 37 -29.22 -4.98 2.91
C ASP A 37 -27.79 -5.54 2.78
N VAL A 38 -26.77 -4.78 3.11
CA VAL A 38 -25.37 -5.25 3.20
C VAL A 38 -24.91 -5.33 4.66
N TYR A 39 -24.57 -6.52 5.10
CA TYR A 39 -24.07 -6.78 6.46
C TYR A 39 -22.60 -7.10 6.39
N LEU A 40 -21.77 -6.19 6.91
CA LEU A 40 -20.30 -6.30 6.83
C LEU A 40 -19.73 -7.00 8.05
N THR A 41 -18.83 -7.93 7.76
CA THR A 41 -17.90 -8.50 8.73
C THR A 41 -16.48 -8.29 8.24
N VAL A 42 -15.61 -7.78 9.09
CA VAL A 42 -14.17 -7.66 8.79
C VAL A 42 -13.41 -8.72 9.55
N LEU A 43 -12.61 -9.49 8.84
CA LEU A 43 -11.62 -10.41 9.40
C LEU A 43 -10.23 -9.87 9.11
N SER A 44 -9.45 -9.63 10.14
CA SER A 44 -8.06 -9.17 10.00
C SER A 44 -7.07 -10.18 10.58
N SER A 45 -5.84 -10.19 10.08
CA SER A 45 -4.75 -11.00 10.63
C SER A 45 -3.69 -10.11 11.30
N GLY A 46 -2.49 -10.64 11.51
CA GLY A 46 -1.38 -9.86 12.06
C GLY A 46 -1.39 -9.74 13.59
N SER A 47 -2.31 -10.41 14.30
CA SER A 47 -2.32 -10.45 15.77
C SER A 47 -1.70 -11.73 16.32
N ALA A 48 -1.07 -11.63 17.50
CA ALA A 48 -0.56 -12.76 18.26
C ALA A 48 -1.02 -12.67 19.71
N ASP A 49 -1.25 -13.82 20.36
CA ASP A 49 -1.58 -13.85 21.77
C ASP A 49 -0.41 -13.32 22.62
N LEU A 50 -0.75 -12.66 23.73
CA LEU A 50 0.24 -12.14 24.67
C LEU A 50 0.75 -13.19 25.64
N TYR A 51 -0.05 -14.20 25.95
CA TYR A 51 0.15 -15.14 27.03
C TYR A 51 0.52 -16.54 26.60
N ASP A 52 0.23 -16.92 25.35
CA ASP A 52 0.54 -18.24 24.82
C ASP A 52 1.90 -18.27 24.14
N PHE A 53 2.92 -18.62 24.95
CA PHE A 53 4.31 -18.68 24.49
C PHE A 53 4.74 -20.06 24.04
N PHE A 54 4.08 -21.13 24.54
CA PHE A 54 4.59 -22.47 24.40
C PHE A 54 3.92 -23.28 23.30
N ARG A 55 2.64 -23.06 23.06
CA ARG A 55 1.87 -23.71 21.99
C ARG A 55 0.79 -22.77 21.45
N PRO A 56 1.18 -21.76 20.68
CA PRO A 56 0.21 -20.82 20.14
C PRO A 56 -0.73 -21.54 19.16
N SER A 57 -2.00 -21.71 19.54
CA SER A 57 -3.03 -22.23 18.62
C SER A 57 -3.57 -21.10 17.73
N THR A 58 -3.72 -21.38 16.44
CA THR A 58 -4.38 -20.46 15.52
C THR A 58 -5.89 -20.48 15.78
N ARG A 59 -6.49 -19.30 15.91
CA ARG A 59 -7.93 -19.17 16.16
C ARG A 59 -8.48 -17.86 15.63
N ILE A 60 -9.79 -17.79 15.43
CA ILE A 60 -10.50 -16.54 15.14
C ILE A 60 -11.19 -16.06 16.41
N GLU A 61 -10.93 -14.81 16.81
CA GLU A 61 -11.56 -14.16 17.93
C GLU A 61 -12.35 -12.94 17.49
N ARG A 62 -13.49 -12.67 18.16
CA ARG A 62 -14.21 -11.41 18.00
C ARG A 62 -13.38 -10.28 18.58
N LEU A 63 -13.25 -9.18 17.82
CA LEU A 63 -12.56 -7.96 18.24
C LEU A 63 -13.58 -6.87 18.56
N THR A 64 -13.18 -5.92 19.41
CA THR A 64 -13.96 -4.71 19.66
C THR A 64 -14.01 -3.88 18.37
N SER A 65 -15.16 -3.31 18.07
CA SER A 65 -15.35 -2.40 16.95
C SER A 65 -15.73 -1.02 17.47
N SER A 66 -15.00 0.00 17.03
CA SER A 66 -15.35 1.41 17.27
C SER A 66 -16.43 1.91 16.29
N THR A 67 -16.68 1.17 15.21
CA THR A 67 -17.65 1.51 14.18
C THR A 67 -18.98 0.79 14.43
N PRO A 68 -20.09 1.51 14.71
CA PRO A 68 -21.40 0.90 14.89
C PRO A 68 -21.82 0.09 13.65
N GLY A 69 -22.43 -1.07 13.87
CA GLY A 69 -22.91 -1.95 12.78
C GLY A 69 -21.85 -2.83 12.15
N LEU A 70 -20.55 -2.62 12.41
CA LEU A 70 -19.47 -3.42 11.88
C LEU A 70 -19.08 -4.55 12.85
N GLN A 71 -19.17 -5.79 12.39
CA GLN A 71 -18.61 -6.94 13.10
C GLN A 71 -17.15 -7.12 12.76
N ARG A 72 -16.29 -7.30 13.78
CA ARG A 72 -14.85 -7.46 13.60
C ARG A 72 -14.33 -8.72 14.25
N PHE A 73 -13.47 -9.41 13.52
CA PHE A 73 -12.78 -10.61 13.99
C PHE A 73 -11.29 -10.51 13.64
N GLY A 74 -10.47 -11.24 14.39
CA GLY A 74 -9.03 -11.33 14.17
C GLY A 74 -8.56 -12.77 14.11
N VAL A 75 -7.70 -13.08 13.16
CA VAL A 75 -6.92 -14.32 13.14
C VAL A 75 -5.74 -14.14 14.10
N ILE A 76 -5.77 -14.89 15.18
CA ILE A 76 -4.78 -14.85 16.24
C ILE A 76 -3.78 -15.99 16.06
N ASN A 77 -2.49 -15.71 16.24
CA ASN A 77 -1.40 -16.67 16.13
C ASN A 77 -1.30 -17.39 14.76
N SER A 78 -1.73 -16.72 13.66
CA SER A 78 -1.47 -17.30 12.35
C SER A 78 0.02 -17.65 12.18
N PRO A 79 0.38 -18.82 11.70
CA PRO A 79 1.76 -19.17 11.39
C PRO A 79 2.29 -18.39 10.18
N ILE A 80 1.38 -17.80 9.39
CA ILE A 80 1.72 -17.01 8.23
C ILE A 80 1.88 -15.55 8.67
N PRO A 81 3.04 -14.92 8.41
CA PRO A 81 3.27 -13.53 8.81
C PRO A 81 2.39 -12.56 8.04
N ALA A 82 2.00 -11.48 8.73
CA ALA A 82 1.41 -10.29 8.16
C ALA A 82 1.95 -9.04 8.90
N PRO A 83 2.47 -8.04 8.21
CA PRO A 83 2.60 -7.97 6.75
C PRO A 83 3.55 -9.02 6.19
N GLY A 84 3.22 -9.54 5.02
CA GLY A 84 3.94 -10.60 4.33
C GLY A 84 5.17 -10.12 3.56
N VAL A 85 5.54 -8.85 3.66
CA VAL A 85 6.79 -8.33 3.09
C VAL A 85 7.94 -9.15 3.61
N LEU A 86 8.72 -9.73 2.71
CA LEU A 86 9.76 -10.70 3.01
C LEU A 86 9.22 -12.07 3.43
N PHE A 87 8.01 -12.42 3.00
CA PHE A 87 7.51 -13.76 3.18
C PHE A 87 8.11 -14.71 2.16
N TRP A 88 8.74 -15.72 2.67
CA TRP A 88 9.64 -16.61 1.97
C TRP A 88 8.94 -17.79 1.34
N GLY A 89 7.83 -17.67 0.69
CA GLY A 89 7.24 -18.75 -0.07
C GLY A 89 7.33 -20.11 0.57
N ASN A 90 7.39 -20.17 1.91
CA ASN A 90 7.35 -21.47 2.53
C ASN A 90 5.98 -22.09 2.27
N SER A 91 5.87 -23.39 2.35
CA SER A 91 4.63 -24.13 2.11
C SER A 91 3.44 -23.63 2.92
N LEU A 92 3.67 -22.90 4.04
CA LEU A 92 2.63 -22.34 4.90
C LEU A 92 1.83 -21.21 4.21
N SER A 93 2.44 -20.43 3.30
CA SER A 93 1.72 -19.41 2.53
C SER A 93 0.72 -19.99 1.56
N LEU A 94 0.99 -21.21 1.12
CA LEU A 94 0.11 -21.97 0.24
C LEU A 94 -0.88 -22.79 1.06
N ARG A 95 -0.37 -23.61 2.02
CA ARG A 95 -1.14 -24.58 2.76
C ARG A 95 -0.75 -24.61 4.25
N HIS A 96 -1.77 -24.52 5.12
CA HIS A 96 -1.68 -24.83 6.54
C HIS A 96 -3.04 -25.34 7.00
N GLN A 97 -3.16 -26.66 7.14
CA GLN A 97 -4.44 -27.35 7.29
C GLN A 97 -5.29 -26.80 8.44
N GLU A 98 -4.70 -26.63 9.63
CA GLU A 98 -5.40 -26.10 10.81
C GLU A 98 -6.00 -24.68 10.54
N THR A 99 -5.27 -23.82 9.85
CA THR A 99 -5.75 -22.46 9.52
C THR A 99 -6.83 -22.48 8.45
N ILE A 100 -6.74 -23.39 7.48
CA ILE A 100 -7.75 -23.58 6.42
C ILE A 100 -9.06 -24.05 7.04
N GLU A 101 -9.02 -25.10 7.88
CA GLU A 101 -10.19 -25.65 8.54
C GLU A 101 -10.86 -24.61 9.45
N MET A 102 -10.08 -23.91 10.26
CA MET A 102 -10.57 -22.82 11.10
C MET A 102 -11.27 -21.73 10.27
N PHE A 103 -10.69 -21.33 9.13
CA PHE A 103 -11.29 -20.34 8.25
C PHE A 103 -12.58 -20.87 7.61
N PHE A 104 -12.59 -22.12 7.14
CA PHE A 104 -13.76 -22.73 6.54
C PHE A 104 -14.92 -22.87 7.53
N ASP A 105 -14.63 -23.26 8.75
CA ASP A 105 -15.64 -23.37 9.81
C ASP A 105 -16.20 -22.00 10.20
N PHE A 106 -15.35 -20.99 10.24
CA PHE A 106 -15.78 -19.60 10.45
C PHE A 106 -16.73 -19.13 9.33
N VAL A 107 -16.37 -19.38 8.07
CA VAL A 107 -17.21 -18.99 6.92
C VAL A 107 -18.55 -19.72 6.94
N LYS A 108 -18.56 -21.04 7.18
CA LYS A 108 -19.78 -21.85 7.28
C LYS A 108 -20.69 -21.37 8.41
N LEU A 109 -20.11 -21.13 9.60
CA LEU A 109 -20.86 -20.69 10.79
C LEU A 109 -21.61 -19.37 10.57
N HIS A 110 -20.98 -18.41 9.87
CA HIS A 110 -21.58 -17.08 9.66
C HIS A 110 -22.43 -16.99 8.39
N GLY A 111 -22.27 -17.91 7.44
CA GLY A 111 -23.06 -17.99 6.20
C GLY A 111 -22.91 -16.73 5.35
N PHE A 112 -21.70 -16.44 4.89
CA PHE A 112 -21.42 -15.31 4.00
C PHE A 112 -21.88 -15.61 2.57
N ASP A 113 -22.37 -14.58 1.89
CA ASP A 113 -22.70 -14.61 0.46
C ASP A 113 -21.48 -14.21 -0.39
N VAL A 114 -20.64 -13.31 0.13
CA VAL A 114 -19.45 -12.77 -0.52
C VAL A 114 -18.24 -12.81 0.40
N ILE A 115 -17.10 -13.19 -0.13
CA ILE A 115 -15.79 -13.00 0.53
C ILE A 115 -14.94 -12.11 -0.36
N HIS A 116 -14.54 -10.96 0.15
CA HIS A 116 -13.68 -10.02 -0.53
C HIS A 116 -12.30 -9.97 0.13
N PHE A 117 -11.32 -10.59 -0.50
CA PHE A 117 -9.92 -10.54 -0.08
C PHE A 117 -9.26 -9.26 -0.60
N ASN A 118 -8.77 -8.42 0.28
CA ASN A 118 -7.91 -7.29 -0.08
C ASN A 118 -6.42 -7.67 -0.03
N HIS A 119 -6.12 -8.81 0.54
CA HIS A 119 -4.81 -9.47 0.60
C HIS A 119 -4.99 -10.94 0.93
N LEU A 120 -3.95 -11.74 0.68
CA LEU A 120 -3.85 -13.11 1.20
C LEU A 120 -2.85 -13.22 2.37
N GLU A 121 -2.16 -12.13 2.72
CA GLU A 121 -1.21 -12.11 3.83
C GLU A 121 -1.86 -12.53 5.15
N GLY A 122 -1.23 -13.43 5.87
CA GLY A 122 -1.72 -13.94 7.16
C GLY A 122 -2.69 -15.10 7.06
N LEU A 123 -3.09 -15.51 5.84
CA LEU A 123 -3.83 -16.74 5.56
C LEU A 123 -3.11 -17.56 4.49
N PRO A 124 -3.23 -18.91 4.52
CA PRO A 124 -2.76 -19.73 3.41
C PRO A 124 -3.65 -19.52 2.18
N ALA A 125 -3.05 -19.50 0.99
CA ALA A 125 -3.81 -19.26 -0.25
C ALA A 125 -4.91 -20.29 -0.51
N GLU A 126 -4.76 -21.50 -0.04
CA GLU A 126 -5.78 -22.56 -0.17
C GLU A 126 -7.11 -22.24 0.54
N VAL A 127 -7.20 -21.15 1.34
CA VAL A 127 -8.50 -20.69 1.84
C VAL A 127 -9.46 -20.31 0.71
N LEU A 128 -8.93 -19.99 -0.48
CA LEU A 128 -9.74 -19.74 -1.68
C LEU A 128 -10.54 -20.97 -2.12
N ALA A 129 -10.05 -22.21 -1.80
CA ALA A 129 -10.74 -23.44 -2.10
C ALA A 129 -12.06 -23.65 -1.33
N ILE A 130 -12.44 -22.72 -0.42
CA ILE A 130 -13.79 -22.68 0.16
C ILE A 130 -14.88 -22.68 -0.92
N LYS A 131 -14.60 -22.15 -2.10
CA LYS A 131 -15.47 -22.15 -3.28
C LYS A 131 -15.93 -23.57 -3.66
N LYS A 132 -15.06 -24.59 -3.49
CA LYS A 132 -15.40 -26.01 -3.76
C LYS A 132 -16.45 -26.55 -2.78
N LEU A 133 -16.41 -26.10 -1.53
CA LEU A 133 -17.34 -26.52 -0.50
C LEU A 133 -18.65 -25.73 -0.53
N LEU A 134 -18.56 -24.47 -0.88
CA LEU A 134 -19.68 -23.51 -0.91
C LEU A 134 -19.71 -22.80 -2.27
N PRO A 135 -20.18 -23.48 -3.34
CA PRO A 135 -20.11 -22.92 -4.71
C PRO A 135 -20.90 -21.63 -4.90
N HIS A 136 -21.91 -21.37 -4.04
CA HIS A 136 -22.72 -20.17 -4.08
C HIS A 136 -21.98 -18.92 -3.58
N ILE A 137 -20.93 -19.06 -2.78
CA ILE A 137 -20.16 -17.92 -2.28
C ILE A 137 -19.42 -17.26 -3.43
N LYS A 138 -19.57 -15.95 -3.56
CA LYS A 138 -18.77 -15.15 -4.47
C LYS A 138 -17.45 -14.76 -3.84
N ILE A 139 -16.34 -14.94 -4.55
CA ILE A 139 -15.00 -14.58 -4.07
C ILE A 139 -14.42 -13.48 -4.95
N LEU A 140 -14.07 -12.35 -4.34
CA LEU A 140 -13.37 -11.25 -4.97
C LEU A 140 -11.96 -11.10 -4.37
N PHE A 141 -11.02 -10.67 -5.21
CA PHE A 141 -9.65 -10.40 -4.79
C PHE A 141 -9.17 -9.04 -5.33
N SER A 142 -9.01 -8.05 -4.45
CA SER A 142 -8.42 -6.76 -4.83
C SER A 142 -6.90 -6.81 -4.78
N MET A 143 -6.25 -6.34 -5.84
CA MET A 143 -4.79 -6.29 -5.94
C MET A 143 -4.29 -4.89 -5.55
N HIS A 144 -4.09 -4.70 -4.23
CA HIS A 144 -3.50 -3.47 -3.66
C HIS A 144 -1.96 -3.51 -3.66
N ASP A 145 -1.38 -4.68 -3.81
CA ASP A 145 0.04 -4.96 -3.95
C ASP A 145 0.27 -6.23 -4.79
N TYR A 146 1.50 -6.66 -4.90
CA TYR A 146 1.86 -7.82 -5.69
C TYR A 146 2.19 -9.07 -4.84
N TYR A 147 1.74 -9.14 -3.61
CA TYR A 147 2.02 -10.29 -2.73
C TYR A 147 1.70 -11.64 -3.39
N SER A 148 0.60 -11.74 -4.13
CA SER A 148 0.21 -12.96 -4.84
C SER A 148 1.09 -13.31 -6.05
N LEU A 149 1.91 -12.36 -6.52
CA LEU A 149 2.74 -12.50 -7.72
C LEU A 149 4.25 -12.41 -7.43
N CYS A 150 4.62 -11.75 -6.35
CA CYS A 150 6.01 -11.48 -6.00
C CYS A 150 6.22 -11.54 -4.48
N PRO A 151 7.11 -12.40 -3.97
CA PRO A 151 7.38 -12.48 -2.54
C PRO A 151 8.02 -11.22 -1.94
N GLN A 152 8.60 -10.35 -2.76
CA GLN A 152 9.05 -8.99 -2.38
C GLN A 152 7.92 -7.97 -2.32
N VAL A 153 6.74 -8.30 -2.85
CA VAL A 153 5.55 -7.43 -2.90
C VAL A 153 5.70 -6.22 -3.84
N THR A 154 6.91 -5.83 -4.18
CA THR A 154 7.21 -4.56 -4.91
C THR A 154 7.87 -4.76 -6.26
N PHE A 155 8.15 -6.00 -6.67
CA PHE A 155 8.98 -6.29 -7.85
C PHE A 155 10.36 -5.60 -7.82
N LEU A 156 10.95 -5.43 -6.62
CA LEU A 156 12.32 -4.95 -6.48
C LEU A 156 13.25 -6.10 -6.08
N TYR A 157 14.10 -6.53 -7.01
CA TYR A 157 15.12 -7.54 -6.72
C TYR A 157 16.07 -7.04 -5.64
N GLN A 158 16.16 -7.79 -4.55
CA GLN A 158 16.93 -7.42 -3.34
C GLN A 158 16.59 -6.03 -2.78
N GLY A 159 15.37 -5.51 -3.08
CA GLY A 159 14.93 -4.18 -2.68
C GLY A 159 15.66 -3.02 -3.38
N ARG A 160 16.33 -3.25 -4.50
CA ARG A 160 17.18 -2.26 -5.18
C ARG A 160 16.87 -2.08 -6.65
N GLU A 161 16.77 -3.16 -7.40
CA GLU A 161 16.62 -3.15 -8.87
C GLU A 161 15.23 -3.63 -9.26
N LEU A 162 14.67 -3.07 -10.33
CA LEU A 162 13.39 -3.54 -10.85
C LEU A 162 13.51 -4.99 -11.31
N CYS A 163 12.60 -5.82 -10.86
CA CYS A 163 12.51 -7.23 -11.24
C CYS A 163 11.38 -7.39 -12.26
N ASP A 164 11.74 -7.46 -13.53
CA ASP A 164 10.82 -7.71 -14.64
C ASP A 164 10.56 -9.19 -14.90
N ASP A 165 11.51 -10.05 -14.50
CA ASP A 165 11.44 -11.49 -14.62
C ASP A 165 12.02 -12.19 -13.39
N SER A 166 11.27 -13.16 -12.84
CA SER A 166 11.74 -14.03 -11.76
C SER A 166 12.70 -15.13 -12.25
N GLN A 167 12.92 -15.25 -13.55
CA GLN A 167 13.68 -16.34 -14.18
C GLN A 167 13.20 -17.72 -13.70
N SER A 168 11.90 -17.94 -13.74
CA SER A 168 11.25 -19.13 -13.22
C SER A 168 11.55 -19.40 -11.73
N GLY A 169 11.64 -18.30 -10.93
CA GLY A 169 11.86 -18.33 -9.49
C GLY A 169 13.31 -18.43 -9.04
N LYS A 170 14.25 -18.69 -9.94
CA LYS A 170 15.69 -18.73 -9.59
C LYS A 170 16.18 -17.42 -9.00
N LYS A 171 15.71 -16.30 -9.53
CA LYS A 171 16.04 -14.96 -9.03
C LYS A 171 15.43 -14.71 -7.64
N CYS A 172 14.26 -15.30 -7.34
CA CYS A 172 13.60 -15.16 -6.04
C CYS A 172 14.38 -15.79 -4.90
N GLN A 173 15.08 -16.91 -5.13
CA GLN A 173 15.89 -17.58 -4.11
C GLN A 173 17.01 -16.69 -3.55
N SER A 174 17.57 -15.80 -4.37
CA SER A 174 18.61 -14.85 -3.96
C SER A 174 18.09 -13.45 -3.61
N CYS A 175 16.78 -13.22 -3.80
CA CYS A 175 16.18 -11.91 -3.63
C CYS A 175 15.95 -11.54 -2.15
N LEU A 176 15.66 -12.52 -1.34
CA LEU A 176 15.16 -12.32 0.01
C LEU A 176 16.21 -12.77 1.06
N PRO A 177 16.89 -11.88 1.78
CA PRO A 177 18.05 -12.25 2.60
C PRO A 177 17.80 -12.45 4.10
N VAL A 178 16.59 -12.23 4.66
CA VAL A 178 16.40 -12.14 6.13
C VAL A 178 15.25 -13.00 6.64
N ASP A 179 15.37 -13.59 7.85
CA ASP A 179 14.29 -14.32 8.53
C ASP A 179 13.18 -13.36 9.01
N PRO A 180 12.01 -13.35 8.39
CA PRO A 180 10.93 -12.43 8.73
C PRO A 180 10.10 -12.86 9.94
N LEU A 181 10.17 -14.12 10.33
CA LEU A 181 9.27 -14.70 11.35
C LEU A 181 9.49 -14.08 12.73
N THR A 182 10.74 -13.86 13.12
CA THR A 182 11.09 -13.31 14.45
C THR A 182 10.60 -11.88 14.61
N PHE A 183 10.76 -11.05 13.58
CA PHE A 183 10.28 -9.68 13.57
C PHE A 183 8.74 -9.60 13.59
N SER A 184 8.09 -10.47 12.82
CA SER A 184 6.63 -10.53 12.71
C SER A 184 5.95 -10.88 14.03
N VAL A 185 6.43 -11.87 14.79
CA VAL A 185 5.83 -12.29 16.07
C VAL A 185 5.90 -11.19 17.12
N SER A 186 7.06 -10.57 17.30
CA SER A 186 7.24 -9.46 18.25
C SER A 186 6.33 -8.28 17.93
N ARG A 187 6.18 -7.94 16.65
CA ARG A 187 5.32 -6.86 16.20
C ARG A 187 3.84 -7.20 16.44
N ARG A 188 3.40 -8.40 16.10
CA ARG A 188 2.02 -8.86 16.30
C ARG A 188 1.63 -8.85 17.78
N ARG A 189 2.52 -9.27 18.68
CA ARG A 189 2.29 -9.19 20.13
C ARG A 189 2.16 -7.75 20.62
N ALA A 190 3.02 -6.84 20.13
CA ALA A 190 2.92 -5.41 20.47
C ALA A 190 1.60 -4.79 19.99
N ASP A 191 1.14 -5.19 18.82
CA ASP A 191 -0.14 -4.74 18.25
C ASP A 191 -1.32 -5.29 19.08
N ARG A 192 -1.27 -6.56 19.49
CA ARG A 192 -2.29 -7.14 20.37
C ARG A 192 -2.33 -6.48 21.75
N LEU A 193 -1.16 -6.17 22.33
CA LEU A 193 -1.10 -5.41 23.58
C LEU A 193 -1.75 -4.04 23.43
N SER A 194 -1.46 -3.36 22.33
CA SER A 194 -2.06 -2.05 22.05
C SER A 194 -3.58 -2.13 21.91
N SER A 195 -4.12 -3.14 21.23
CA SER A 195 -5.57 -3.39 21.15
C SER A 195 -6.17 -3.61 22.54
N LYS A 196 -5.60 -4.48 23.35
CA LYS A 196 -6.12 -4.74 24.71
C LYS A 196 -6.07 -3.51 25.61
N LEU A 197 -5.08 -2.64 25.47
CA LEU A 197 -5.04 -1.37 26.20
C LEU A 197 -6.18 -0.43 25.77
N ILE A 198 -6.52 -0.41 24.48
CA ILE A 198 -7.68 0.34 23.96
C ILE A 198 -8.98 -0.24 24.52
N ASP A 199 -9.15 -1.56 24.50
CA ASP A 199 -10.31 -2.26 25.05
C ASP A 199 -10.52 -1.95 26.56
N MET A 200 -9.43 -1.69 27.29
CA MET A 200 -9.43 -1.26 28.69
C MET A 200 -9.65 0.25 28.88
N GLY A 201 -9.91 1.01 27.81
CA GLY A 201 -10.08 2.46 27.85
C GLY A 201 -8.77 3.24 28.03
N LEU A 202 -7.62 2.60 27.87
CA LEU A 202 -6.33 3.24 28.02
C LEU A 202 -5.80 3.72 26.67
N ASN A 203 -5.39 5.00 26.61
CA ASN A 203 -4.73 5.52 25.41
C ASN A 203 -3.33 4.85 25.23
N PRO A 204 -3.10 4.05 24.17
CA PRO A 204 -1.83 3.35 23.97
C PRO A 204 -0.63 4.29 23.74
N ALA A 205 -0.88 5.55 23.42
CA ALA A 205 0.13 6.60 23.33
C ALA A 205 0.42 7.29 24.69
N GLY A 206 -0.41 7.04 25.71
CA GLY A 206 -0.27 7.61 27.05
C GLY A 206 0.98 7.12 27.82
N ARG A 207 1.37 7.88 28.86
CA ARG A 207 2.54 7.53 29.68
C ARG A 207 2.45 6.15 30.34
N LEU A 208 1.26 5.82 30.90
CA LEU A 208 1.00 4.54 31.54
C LEU A 208 1.08 3.37 30.56
N ALA A 209 0.43 3.49 29.42
CA ALA A 209 0.47 2.49 28.36
C ALA A 209 1.92 2.27 27.82
N LYS A 210 2.67 3.33 27.65
CA LYS A 210 4.10 3.22 27.26
C LYS A 210 4.95 2.54 28.32
N MET A 211 4.65 2.73 29.61
CA MET A 211 5.34 2.05 30.69
C MET A 211 5.02 0.56 30.71
N ILE A 212 3.75 0.20 30.55
CA ILE A 212 3.29 -1.18 30.40
C ILE A 212 3.92 -1.83 29.16
N GLN A 213 3.93 -1.16 28.02
CA GLN A 213 4.57 -1.65 26.80
C GLN A 213 6.07 -1.87 26.97
N LYS A 214 6.79 -0.97 27.68
CA LYS A 214 8.22 -1.13 27.97
C LYS A 214 8.48 -2.32 28.88
N PHE A 215 7.65 -2.52 29.91
CA PHE A 215 7.74 -3.65 30.83
C PHE A 215 7.53 -4.97 30.10
N PHE A 216 6.45 -5.08 29.31
CA PHE A 216 6.17 -6.26 28.48
C PHE A 216 7.25 -6.48 27.42
N HIS A 217 7.75 -5.42 26.78
CA HIS A 217 8.83 -5.55 25.80
C HIS A 217 10.08 -6.19 26.39
N LYS A 218 10.39 -5.90 27.64
CA LYS A 218 11.58 -6.44 28.32
C LYS A 218 11.43 -7.93 28.68
N ILE A 219 10.20 -8.38 28.99
CA ILE A 219 9.89 -9.76 29.41
C ILE A 219 9.53 -10.65 28.22
N VAL A 220 8.73 -10.10 27.27
CA VAL A 220 8.07 -10.86 26.20
C VAL A 220 8.85 -10.86 24.91
N PHE A 221 9.83 -9.94 24.76
CA PHE A 221 10.59 -9.75 23.53
C PHE A 221 12.10 -9.84 23.80
N PRO A 222 12.64 -11.02 24.15
CA PRO A 222 14.08 -11.18 24.19
C PRO A 222 14.66 -10.87 22.80
N LYS A 223 15.72 -10.07 22.76
CA LYS A 223 16.43 -9.83 21.50
C LYS A 223 16.90 -11.18 20.95
N PRO A 224 16.68 -11.46 19.66
CA PRO A 224 17.24 -12.68 19.06
C PRO A 224 18.75 -12.69 19.24
N LYS A 225 19.29 -13.78 19.79
CA LYS A 225 20.73 -13.91 20.12
C LYS A 225 21.62 -14.10 18.90
N THR A 226 21.04 -14.38 17.73
CA THR A 226 21.78 -14.58 16.47
C THR A 226 20.89 -14.24 15.28
N GLU A 227 21.42 -13.53 14.30
CA GLU A 227 20.83 -13.44 12.97
C GLU A 227 20.96 -14.82 12.31
N ARG A 228 19.89 -15.59 12.29
CA ARG A 228 19.85 -16.79 11.46
C ARG A 228 19.73 -16.34 10.00
N ARG A 229 20.76 -16.59 9.21
CA ARG A 229 20.66 -16.53 7.77
C ARG A 229 19.72 -17.65 7.34
N TYR A 230 18.56 -17.27 6.86
CA TYR A 230 17.59 -18.19 6.27
C TYR A 230 17.93 -18.30 4.78
N SER A 231 17.97 -19.53 4.26
CA SER A 231 18.00 -19.77 2.82
C SER A 231 16.57 -20.02 2.37
N PRO A 232 16.07 -19.30 1.36
CA PRO A 232 14.72 -19.58 0.83
C PRO A 232 14.64 -21.02 0.34
N PRO A 233 13.47 -21.66 0.46
CA PRO A 233 13.26 -22.97 -0.14
C PRO A 233 13.48 -22.94 -1.65
N GLU A 234 13.93 -24.05 -2.22
CA GLU A 234 14.16 -24.18 -3.66
C GLU A 234 12.87 -24.02 -4.48
N ASP A 235 11.71 -24.28 -3.87
CA ASP A 235 10.37 -24.29 -4.45
C ASP A 235 9.59 -22.96 -4.29
N VAL A 236 10.24 -21.85 -3.92
CA VAL A 236 9.57 -20.54 -3.74
C VAL A 236 8.72 -20.16 -4.94
N PHE A 237 9.24 -20.36 -6.14
CA PHE A 237 8.53 -19.99 -7.37
C PHE A 237 7.30 -20.86 -7.60
N GLU A 238 7.41 -22.15 -7.41
CA GLU A 238 6.30 -23.08 -7.60
C GLU A 238 5.16 -22.78 -6.64
N ASN A 239 5.47 -22.46 -5.39
CA ASN A 239 4.47 -22.02 -4.41
C ASN A 239 3.73 -20.76 -4.85
N TRP A 240 4.42 -19.76 -5.40
CA TRP A 240 3.76 -18.55 -5.92
C TRP A 240 2.94 -18.84 -7.17
N HIS A 241 3.42 -19.69 -8.06
CA HIS A 241 2.66 -20.10 -9.24
C HIS A 241 1.36 -20.80 -8.84
N GLN A 242 1.39 -21.69 -7.85
CA GLN A 242 0.19 -22.33 -7.30
C GLN A 242 -0.79 -21.32 -6.69
N ILE A 243 -0.33 -20.21 -6.11
CA ILE A 243 -1.24 -19.13 -5.65
C ILE A 243 -2.01 -18.52 -6.84
N VAL A 244 -1.32 -18.28 -7.96
CA VAL A 244 -1.96 -17.80 -9.20
C VAL A 244 -2.98 -18.81 -9.72
N ASP A 245 -2.67 -20.10 -9.69
CA ASP A 245 -3.59 -21.16 -10.10
C ASP A 245 -4.85 -21.21 -9.20
N LEU A 246 -4.67 -21.09 -7.88
CA LEU A 246 -5.80 -21.01 -6.94
C LEU A 246 -6.68 -19.77 -7.18
N ILE A 247 -6.09 -18.62 -7.48
CA ILE A 247 -6.84 -17.42 -7.85
C ILE A 247 -7.65 -17.70 -9.13
N ASN A 248 -7.01 -18.25 -10.16
CA ASN A 248 -7.67 -18.56 -11.44
C ASN A 248 -8.78 -19.62 -11.35
N GLU A 249 -8.70 -20.51 -10.36
CA GLU A 249 -9.68 -21.58 -10.17
C GLU A 249 -10.88 -21.14 -9.32
N HIS A 250 -10.65 -20.25 -8.31
CA HIS A 250 -11.63 -20.04 -7.26
C HIS A 250 -12.14 -18.60 -7.14
N VAL A 251 -11.44 -17.61 -7.70
CA VAL A 251 -11.83 -16.20 -7.60
C VAL A 251 -12.75 -15.83 -8.77
N ASP A 252 -13.91 -15.25 -8.47
CA ASP A 252 -14.86 -14.81 -9.50
C ASP A 252 -14.40 -13.51 -10.17
N TYR A 253 -13.83 -12.57 -9.40
CA TYR A 253 -13.27 -11.32 -9.92
C TYR A 253 -11.98 -10.95 -9.20
N VAL A 254 -10.94 -10.68 -9.97
CA VAL A 254 -9.71 -10.02 -9.51
C VAL A 254 -9.82 -8.54 -9.87
N LEU A 255 -9.62 -7.67 -8.88
CA LEU A 255 -9.83 -6.22 -8.98
C LEU A 255 -8.49 -5.46 -8.86
N PRO A 256 -7.72 -5.33 -9.96
CA PRO A 256 -6.54 -4.47 -10.01
C PRO A 256 -6.91 -3.01 -9.79
N VAL A 257 -6.12 -2.26 -9.01
CA VAL A 257 -6.38 -0.84 -8.72
C VAL A 257 -5.95 0.12 -9.84
N SER A 258 -5.29 -0.39 -10.87
CA SER A 258 -4.85 0.35 -12.06
C SER A 258 -4.71 -0.57 -13.28
N ASP A 259 -4.70 0.01 -14.49
CA ASP A 259 -4.44 -0.75 -15.71
C ASP A 259 -3.03 -1.36 -15.73
N ARG A 260 -2.05 -0.66 -15.12
CA ARG A 260 -0.70 -1.21 -14.96
C ARG A 260 -0.69 -2.49 -14.14
N VAL A 261 -1.41 -2.53 -13.01
CA VAL A 261 -1.55 -3.73 -12.18
C VAL A 261 -2.25 -4.86 -12.97
N ARG A 262 -3.29 -4.53 -13.76
CA ARG A 262 -3.95 -5.50 -14.64
C ARG A 262 -2.96 -6.11 -15.64
N GLN A 263 -2.14 -5.30 -16.30
CA GLN A 263 -1.13 -5.77 -17.26
C GLN A 263 -0.08 -6.67 -16.60
N ILE A 264 0.36 -6.32 -15.39
CA ILE A 264 1.30 -7.13 -14.62
C ILE A 264 0.64 -8.46 -14.22
N ALA A 265 -0.60 -8.44 -13.75
CA ALA A 265 -1.34 -9.64 -13.40
C ALA A 265 -1.49 -10.60 -14.60
N LEU A 266 -1.84 -10.07 -15.77
CA LEU A 266 -1.89 -10.85 -17.02
C LEU A 266 -0.55 -11.50 -17.37
N ARG A 267 0.55 -10.74 -17.30
CA ARG A 267 1.90 -11.28 -17.56
C ARG A 267 2.31 -12.40 -16.60
N HIS A 268 1.76 -12.38 -15.38
CA HIS A 268 2.00 -13.40 -14.37
C HIS A 268 0.95 -14.52 -14.35
N GLY A 269 0.10 -14.62 -15.38
CA GLY A 269 -0.78 -15.77 -15.60
C GLY A 269 -2.16 -15.67 -14.96
N ILE A 270 -2.58 -14.53 -14.42
CA ILE A 270 -3.99 -14.31 -14.04
C ILE A 270 -4.83 -14.22 -15.30
N LYS A 271 -5.95 -14.95 -15.36
CA LYS A 271 -6.84 -14.99 -16.51
C LYS A 271 -7.51 -13.64 -16.77
N GLU A 272 -7.64 -13.28 -18.05
CA GLU A 272 -8.18 -11.98 -18.46
C GLU A 272 -9.66 -11.80 -18.14
N ASP A 273 -10.44 -12.86 -18.26
CA ASP A 273 -11.89 -12.85 -18.06
C ASP A 273 -12.32 -12.46 -16.65
N ILE A 274 -11.52 -12.84 -15.64
CA ILE A 274 -11.77 -12.48 -14.23
C ILE A 274 -11.18 -11.12 -13.82
N LEU A 275 -10.34 -10.48 -14.65
CA LEU A 275 -9.69 -9.21 -14.35
C LEU A 275 -10.60 -8.01 -14.67
N LYS A 276 -10.93 -7.20 -13.65
CA LYS A 276 -11.73 -5.97 -13.77
C LYS A 276 -11.04 -4.84 -13.01
N VAL A 277 -10.57 -3.81 -13.70
CA VAL A 277 -9.91 -2.67 -13.04
C VAL A 277 -10.92 -1.92 -12.17
N LEU A 278 -10.61 -1.79 -10.90
CA LEU A 278 -11.39 -1.01 -9.93
C LEU A 278 -10.50 0.03 -9.27
N ARG A 279 -10.57 1.28 -9.76
CA ARG A 279 -9.74 2.38 -9.25
C ARG A 279 -10.17 2.81 -7.86
N LEU A 280 -9.21 3.30 -7.08
CA LEU A 280 -9.44 3.71 -5.69
C LEU A 280 -10.30 4.97 -5.62
N GLY A 281 -11.36 4.93 -4.82
CA GLY A 281 -12.15 6.10 -4.48
C GLY A 281 -11.46 7.00 -3.44
N LYS A 282 -11.72 8.30 -3.52
CA LYS A 282 -11.20 9.29 -2.56
C LYS A 282 -12.34 10.19 -2.06
N ASN A 283 -12.35 10.43 -0.74
CA ASN A 283 -13.33 11.34 -0.14
C ASN A 283 -13.24 12.76 -0.71
N GLU A 284 -12.02 13.20 -1.04
CA GLU A 284 -11.77 14.53 -1.59
C GLU A 284 -12.01 14.66 -3.10
N ALA A 285 -12.47 13.63 -3.80
CA ALA A 285 -12.71 13.68 -5.25
C ALA A 285 -13.73 14.76 -5.65
N THR A 286 -14.67 15.10 -4.77
CA THR A 286 -15.62 16.20 -4.96
C THR A 286 -14.93 17.56 -5.12
N ARG A 287 -13.76 17.75 -4.48
CA ARG A 287 -12.95 18.99 -4.62
C ARG A 287 -12.45 19.16 -6.05
N PHE A 288 -12.00 18.10 -6.68
CA PHE A 288 -11.55 18.10 -8.08
C PHE A 288 -12.65 18.62 -9.01
N ARG A 289 -13.89 18.18 -8.80
CA ARG A 289 -15.05 18.54 -9.63
C ARG A 289 -15.51 19.97 -9.39
N GLY A 290 -15.40 20.45 -8.15
CA GLY A 290 -15.77 21.82 -7.75
C GLY A 290 -14.72 22.87 -8.05
N ALA A 291 -13.46 22.47 -8.29
CA ALA A 291 -12.39 23.42 -8.59
C ALA A 291 -12.29 23.70 -10.10
N PRO A 292 -12.03 24.98 -10.49
CA PRO A 292 -11.76 25.28 -11.89
C PRO A 292 -10.52 24.53 -12.36
N THR A 293 -10.52 24.12 -13.63
CA THR A 293 -9.32 23.52 -14.23
C THR A 293 -8.28 24.62 -14.39
N PRO A 294 -7.08 24.50 -13.80
CA PRO A 294 -6.01 25.45 -14.02
C PRO A 294 -5.63 25.53 -15.51
N ASN A 295 -5.17 26.68 -15.94
CA ASN A 295 -4.73 26.93 -17.31
C ASN A 295 -3.35 27.61 -17.33
N GLY A 296 -2.72 27.66 -18.51
CA GLY A 296 -1.43 28.29 -18.73
C GLY A 296 -0.23 27.47 -18.22
N PRO A 297 0.94 28.10 -18.11
CA PRO A 297 2.17 27.45 -17.68
C PRO A 297 2.14 27.09 -16.19
N PHE A 298 2.93 26.11 -15.81
CA PHE A 298 3.10 25.71 -14.40
C PHE A 298 3.97 26.66 -13.58
N VAL A 299 4.68 27.53 -14.25
CA VAL A 299 5.64 28.45 -13.63
C VAL A 299 4.92 29.65 -13.04
N LEU A 300 5.28 30.03 -11.83
CA LEU A 300 4.77 31.22 -11.19
C LEU A 300 5.24 32.52 -11.93
N GLU A 301 4.52 33.62 -11.76
CA GLU A 301 4.85 34.91 -12.39
C GLU A 301 6.31 35.35 -12.21
N ASN A 302 6.94 34.98 -11.10
CA ASN A 302 8.33 35.26 -10.81
C ASN A 302 9.33 34.28 -11.45
N GLY A 303 8.89 33.46 -12.39
CA GLY A 303 9.70 32.47 -13.10
C GLY A 303 10.15 31.26 -12.29
N SER A 304 9.54 31.01 -11.12
CA SER A 304 9.89 29.89 -10.28
C SER A 304 8.83 28.77 -10.33
N LEU A 305 9.28 27.56 -10.03
CA LEU A 305 8.48 26.35 -9.94
C LEU A 305 8.49 25.82 -8.51
N THR A 306 7.35 25.40 -7.98
CA THR A 306 7.27 24.70 -6.71
C THR A 306 7.06 23.21 -6.94
N LEU A 307 8.06 22.38 -6.59
CA LEU A 307 7.98 20.93 -6.64
C LEU A 307 7.76 20.35 -5.24
N VAL A 308 6.80 19.44 -5.13
CA VAL A 308 6.40 18.82 -3.86
C VAL A 308 6.60 17.32 -3.91
N PHE A 309 7.44 16.80 -3.03
CA PHE A 309 7.60 15.37 -2.78
C PHE A 309 6.82 14.95 -1.52
N LEU A 310 5.87 14.02 -1.68
CA LEU A 310 5.13 13.40 -0.58
C LEU A 310 5.52 11.93 -0.45
N GLY A 311 5.94 11.48 0.73
CA GLY A 311 6.21 10.05 0.90
C GLY A 311 7.17 9.70 2.04
N TYR A 312 8.02 8.72 1.77
CA TYR A 312 9.04 8.24 2.71
C TYR A 312 10.43 8.44 2.12
N MET A 313 11.42 8.73 2.99
CA MET A 313 12.83 8.82 2.60
C MET A 313 13.41 7.40 2.38
N THR A 314 12.87 6.66 1.42
CA THR A 314 13.26 5.27 1.11
C THR A 314 13.61 5.10 -0.36
N LEU A 315 14.36 4.04 -0.67
CA LEU A 315 14.82 3.76 -2.03
C LEU A 315 13.66 3.55 -3.01
N HIS A 316 12.70 2.69 -2.67
CA HIS A 316 11.58 2.34 -3.55
C HIS A 316 10.66 3.53 -3.85
N LYS A 317 10.55 4.51 -2.94
CA LYS A 317 9.82 5.77 -3.18
C LYS A 317 10.66 6.80 -3.97
N GLY A 318 11.88 6.44 -4.35
CA GLY A 318 12.75 7.26 -5.19
C GLY A 318 13.31 8.50 -4.49
N PHE A 319 13.31 8.55 -3.15
CA PHE A 319 13.84 9.72 -2.45
C PHE A 319 15.31 9.98 -2.78
N PHE A 320 16.13 8.94 -2.86
CA PHE A 320 17.55 9.09 -3.19
C PHE A 320 17.76 9.47 -4.66
N PHE A 321 16.90 9.03 -5.56
CA PHE A 321 16.86 9.48 -6.95
C PHE A 321 16.52 10.97 -7.03
N LEU A 322 15.52 11.44 -6.25
CA LEU A 322 15.21 12.86 -6.15
C LEU A 322 16.43 13.68 -5.72
N LEU A 323 17.17 13.23 -4.69
CA LEU A 323 18.39 13.91 -4.25
C LEU A 323 19.43 13.96 -5.36
N GLU A 324 19.67 12.86 -6.05
CA GLU A 324 20.61 12.76 -7.15
C GLU A 324 20.23 13.68 -8.30
N THR A 325 18.95 13.75 -8.65
CA THR A 325 18.42 14.66 -9.67
C THR A 325 18.79 16.11 -9.35
N PHE A 326 18.59 16.57 -8.11
CA PHE A 326 18.97 17.94 -7.71
C PHE A 326 20.47 18.15 -7.53
N GLU A 327 21.23 17.12 -7.19
CA GLU A 327 22.68 17.19 -7.12
C GLU A 327 23.33 17.40 -8.51
N GLN A 328 22.77 16.72 -9.55
CA GLN A 328 23.24 16.82 -10.93
C GLN A 328 22.61 17.97 -11.72
N MET A 329 21.49 18.53 -11.25
CA MET A 329 20.76 19.60 -11.94
C MET A 329 21.65 20.85 -12.12
N PRO A 330 21.68 21.49 -13.32
CA PRO A 330 22.33 22.76 -13.53
C PRO A 330 21.85 23.83 -12.55
N LEU A 331 22.79 24.65 -12.06
CA LEU A 331 22.49 25.64 -11.02
C LEU A 331 21.47 26.69 -11.49
N GLU A 332 21.48 27.04 -12.77
CA GLU A 332 20.51 27.96 -13.40
C GLU A 332 19.07 27.46 -13.30
N LEU A 333 18.84 26.15 -13.44
CA LEU A 333 17.52 25.53 -13.28
C LEU A 333 17.15 25.40 -11.80
N SER A 334 18.06 24.85 -11.00
CA SER A 334 17.78 24.56 -9.59
C SER A 334 17.49 25.83 -8.77
N ARG A 335 18.09 26.98 -9.11
CA ARG A 335 17.79 28.28 -8.50
C ARG A 335 16.40 28.84 -8.81
N ARG A 336 15.69 28.25 -9.76
CA ARG A 336 14.27 28.57 -10.05
C ARG A 336 13.30 27.68 -9.27
N ILE A 337 13.77 26.68 -8.50
CA ILE A 337 12.93 25.68 -7.86
C ILE A 337 12.78 25.91 -6.37
N ASN A 338 11.54 25.96 -5.91
CA ASN A 338 11.14 25.82 -4.53
C ASN A 338 10.86 24.34 -4.28
N LEU A 339 11.71 23.64 -3.53
CA LEU A 339 11.52 22.22 -3.22
C LEU A 339 10.84 22.07 -1.85
N VAL A 340 9.69 21.40 -1.83
CA VAL A 340 8.97 21.03 -0.62
C VAL A 340 9.05 19.52 -0.46
N VAL A 341 9.58 19.05 0.65
CA VAL A 341 9.69 17.62 0.98
C VAL A 341 8.88 17.34 2.23
N ALA A 342 7.78 16.62 2.08
CA ALA A 342 6.97 16.14 3.20
C ALA A 342 7.20 14.63 3.37
N ALA A 343 8.22 14.30 4.16
CA ALA A 343 8.66 12.93 4.38
C ALA A 343 9.26 12.78 5.78
N LYS A 344 8.89 11.68 6.44
CA LYS A 344 9.39 11.40 7.78
C LYS A 344 10.89 11.07 7.73
N THR A 345 11.66 11.77 8.53
CA THR A 345 13.09 11.51 8.70
C THR A 345 13.31 10.11 9.27
N PRO A 346 14.14 9.27 8.62
CA PRO A 346 14.52 7.98 9.17
C PRO A 346 15.37 8.14 10.45
N LYS A 347 15.62 7.04 11.17
CA LYS A 347 16.48 7.06 12.35
C LYS A 347 17.93 7.44 12.02
N ASP A 348 18.40 7.02 10.84
CA ASP A 348 19.66 7.45 10.28
C ASP A 348 19.48 8.84 9.65
N PRO A 349 20.18 9.88 10.12
CA PRO A 349 20.04 11.24 9.63
C PRO A 349 20.66 11.47 8.24
N SER A 350 21.43 10.54 7.72
CA SER A 350 22.21 10.71 6.47
C SER A 350 21.38 11.18 5.28
N ALA A 351 20.15 10.68 5.15
CA ALA A 351 19.21 11.07 4.10
C ALA A 351 18.79 12.54 4.26
N LEU A 352 18.50 12.98 5.48
CA LEU A 352 18.15 14.37 5.77
C LEU A 352 19.35 15.30 5.56
N ASP A 353 20.53 14.89 6.01
CA ASP A 353 21.77 15.68 5.83
C ASP A 353 22.07 15.87 4.35
N ARG A 354 21.85 14.84 3.51
CA ARG A 354 22.01 14.94 2.07
C ARG A 354 21.00 15.91 1.47
N LEU A 355 19.73 15.89 1.91
CA LEU A 355 18.71 16.85 1.50
C LEU A 355 19.11 18.28 1.86
N MET A 356 19.59 18.52 3.09
CA MET A 356 19.96 19.86 3.55
C MET A 356 21.15 20.45 2.78
N ARG A 357 22.04 19.63 2.24
CA ARG A 357 23.13 20.09 1.36
C ARG A 357 22.64 20.66 0.03
N LEU A 358 21.40 20.38 -0.39
CA LEU A 358 20.82 20.98 -1.59
C LEU A 358 20.37 22.42 -1.39
N ARG A 359 20.18 22.88 -0.14
CA ARG A 359 19.64 24.21 0.17
C ARG A 359 20.32 25.37 -0.56
N PRO A 360 21.66 25.46 -0.65
CA PRO A 360 22.33 26.58 -1.35
C PRO A 360 22.16 26.54 -2.87
N LYS A 361 21.77 25.42 -3.44
CA LYS A 361 21.53 25.28 -4.88
C LYS A 361 20.12 25.69 -5.30
N LEU A 362 19.15 25.60 -4.38
CA LEU A 362 17.73 25.80 -4.64
C LEU A 362 17.31 27.25 -4.38
N LYS A 363 16.19 27.70 -4.99
CA LYS A 363 15.56 28.95 -4.62
C LYS A 363 15.07 28.92 -3.16
N SER A 364 14.41 27.82 -2.77
CA SER A 364 14.07 27.51 -1.38
C SER A 364 13.96 26.00 -1.14
N LEU A 365 14.12 25.60 0.12
CA LEU A 365 13.91 24.23 0.57
C LEU A 365 13.10 24.23 1.86
N THR A 366 11.93 23.57 1.82
CA THR A 366 11.07 23.34 2.98
C THR A 366 10.99 21.85 3.26
N HIS A 367 11.18 21.46 4.52
CA HIS A 367 11.04 20.06 4.94
C HIS A 367 10.02 19.96 6.08
N TYR A 368 9.01 19.10 5.85
CA TYR A 368 8.06 18.64 6.87
C TYR A 368 8.49 17.23 7.32
N ASN A 369 8.74 17.05 8.62
CA ASN A 369 9.13 15.73 9.18
C ASN A 369 7.93 14.78 9.31
N GLY A 370 7.45 14.28 8.18
CA GLY A 370 6.17 13.62 8.03
C GLY A 370 5.02 14.62 7.95
N TYR A 371 3.84 14.13 7.65
CA TYR A 371 2.62 14.93 7.58
C TYR A 371 1.40 14.09 7.94
N THR A 372 0.33 14.75 8.31
CA THR A 372 -0.99 14.19 8.49
C THR A 372 -1.91 14.65 7.34
N HIS A 373 -3.02 13.97 7.15
CA HIS A 373 -3.90 14.24 6.01
C HIS A 373 -4.46 15.68 6.01
N ASP A 374 -4.74 16.23 7.19
CA ASP A 374 -5.21 17.60 7.41
C ASP A 374 -4.18 18.68 7.03
N GLN A 375 -2.88 18.32 6.99
CA GLN A 375 -1.81 19.23 6.57
C GLN A 375 -1.62 19.27 5.05
N LEU A 376 -2.28 18.42 4.28
CA LEU A 376 -2.07 18.36 2.82
C LEU A 376 -2.42 19.67 2.12
N ASP A 377 -3.40 20.42 2.61
CA ASP A 377 -3.78 21.72 2.01
C ASP A 377 -2.74 22.82 2.26
N GLU A 378 -1.98 22.72 3.34
CA GLU A 378 -0.84 23.59 3.62
C GLU A 378 0.36 23.26 2.73
N ILE A 379 0.59 21.97 2.48
CA ILE A 379 1.74 21.44 1.73
C ILE A 379 1.51 21.55 0.22
N LEU A 380 0.33 21.17 -0.25
CA LEU A 380 -0.08 21.14 -1.65
C LEU A 380 -0.81 22.44 -2.02
N LYS A 381 -0.04 23.53 -2.14
CA LYS A 381 -0.59 24.84 -2.50
C LYS A 381 -0.92 24.91 -4.00
N PRO A 382 -1.95 25.69 -4.40
CA PRO A 382 -2.19 25.98 -5.81
C PRO A 382 -0.92 26.50 -6.51
N GLY A 383 -0.68 26.06 -7.74
CA GLY A 383 0.53 26.36 -8.50
C GLY A 383 1.75 25.48 -8.15
N SER A 384 1.59 24.51 -7.26
CA SER A 384 2.60 23.46 -7.05
C SER A 384 2.48 22.35 -8.07
N ILE A 385 3.57 21.63 -8.29
CA ILE A 385 3.61 20.35 -9.03
C ILE A 385 4.13 19.27 -8.09
N GLY A 386 3.49 18.11 -8.08
CA GLY A 386 4.00 16.95 -7.41
C GLY A 386 5.21 16.34 -8.16
N ILE A 387 6.09 15.65 -7.46
CA ILE A 387 7.10 14.80 -8.06
C ILE A 387 7.10 13.42 -7.42
N LEU A 388 6.79 12.39 -8.23
CA LEU A 388 6.69 10.99 -7.82
C LEU A 388 7.83 10.21 -8.47
N CYS A 389 8.82 9.86 -7.66
CA CYS A 389 10.09 9.28 -8.15
C CYS A 389 10.17 7.76 -7.93
N HIS A 390 9.05 7.04 -8.02
CA HIS A 390 9.03 5.61 -7.72
C HIS A 390 10.05 4.82 -8.54
N LEU A 391 10.79 3.94 -7.86
CA LEU A 391 11.71 2.98 -8.47
C LEU A 391 11.15 1.56 -8.42
N CYS A 392 9.88 1.40 -8.10
CA CYS A 392 9.16 0.12 -8.09
C CYS A 392 7.81 0.26 -8.78
N GLU A 393 7.20 -0.85 -9.12
CA GLU A 393 5.83 -0.92 -9.64
C GLU A 393 4.85 -0.54 -8.53
N GLU A 394 4.60 0.75 -8.32
CA GLU A 394 3.62 1.23 -7.36
C GLU A 394 2.20 1.02 -7.90
N THR A 395 1.35 0.28 -7.20
CA THR A 395 0.06 -0.20 -7.75
C THR A 395 -0.93 0.93 -8.04
N GLY A 396 -1.12 1.81 -7.07
CA GLY A 396 -2.03 2.96 -7.19
C GLY A 396 -1.67 3.98 -6.11
N PRO A 397 -0.68 4.87 -6.37
CA PRO A 397 -0.16 5.76 -5.33
C PRO A 397 -1.25 6.71 -4.83
N LEU A 398 -1.62 6.57 -3.56
CA LEU A 398 -2.61 7.45 -2.91
C LEU A 398 -2.20 8.92 -3.00
N THR A 399 -0.89 9.21 -2.94
CA THR A 399 -0.35 10.57 -3.07
C THR A 399 -0.66 11.19 -4.43
N ALA A 400 -0.69 10.41 -5.52
CA ALA A 400 -1.11 10.90 -6.83
C ALA A 400 -2.58 11.33 -6.82
N TRP A 401 -3.44 10.51 -6.23
CA TRP A 401 -4.87 10.86 -6.08
C TRP A 401 -5.08 12.04 -5.13
N GLU A 402 -4.32 12.15 -4.04
CA GLU A 402 -4.36 13.29 -3.13
C GLU A 402 -3.98 14.61 -3.82
N MET A 403 -2.99 14.57 -4.72
CA MET A 403 -2.61 15.70 -5.57
C MET A 403 -3.72 16.02 -6.57
N HIS A 404 -4.22 15.02 -7.33
CA HIS A 404 -5.28 15.22 -8.32
C HIS A 404 -6.56 15.76 -7.71
N CYS A 405 -6.99 15.28 -6.56
CA CYS A 405 -8.15 15.82 -5.85
C CYS A 405 -8.03 17.32 -5.58
N ARG A 406 -6.82 17.85 -5.52
CA ARG A 406 -6.50 19.29 -5.30
C ARG A 406 -6.14 20.05 -6.57
N ARG A 407 -6.33 19.48 -7.74
CA ARG A 407 -5.89 20.03 -9.02
C ARG A 407 -4.39 20.35 -9.06
N ILE A 408 -3.59 19.54 -8.36
CA ILE A 408 -2.13 19.59 -8.41
C ILE A 408 -1.65 18.53 -9.42
N PRO A 409 -1.07 18.94 -10.55
CA PRO A 409 -0.45 18.01 -11.49
C PRO A 409 0.83 17.43 -10.90
N PHE A 410 1.35 16.35 -11.49
CA PHE A 410 2.61 15.77 -11.04
C PHE A 410 3.46 15.21 -12.17
N LEU A 411 4.77 15.31 -12.00
CA LEU A 411 5.80 14.62 -12.77
C LEU A 411 6.04 13.25 -12.15
N THR A 412 6.15 12.19 -12.93
CA THR A 412 6.29 10.82 -12.41
C THR A 412 7.26 9.97 -13.24
N SER A 413 7.83 8.93 -12.61
CA SER A 413 8.49 7.86 -13.36
C SER A 413 7.45 7.03 -14.14
N ASP A 414 7.91 6.25 -15.11
CA ASP A 414 7.11 5.38 -15.99
C ASP A 414 6.59 4.09 -15.32
N LEU A 415 6.84 3.92 -14.00
CA LEU A 415 6.46 2.73 -13.24
C LEU A 415 5.12 2.88 -12.52
N GLY A 416 4.41 1.76 -12.44
CA GLY A 416 3.17 1.65 -11.67
C GLY A 416 1.98 2.42 -12.25
N GLY A 417 0.99 2.70 -11.39
CA GLY A 417 -0.26 3.35 -11.80
C GLY A 417 -0.21 4.88 -11.91
N ALA A 418 0.91 5.55 -11.55
CA ALA A 418 0.99 7.01 -11.61
C ALA A 418 0.95 7.58 -13.03
N PRO A 419 1.63 7.00 -14.05
CA PRO A 419 1.56 7.49 -15.42
C PRO A 419 0.15 7.53 -15.98
N GLU A 420 -0.68 6.51 -15.72
CA GLU A 420 -2.06 6.51 -16.20
C GLU A 420 -2.93 7.58 -15.53
N ILE A 421 -2.66 7.89 -14.26
CA ILE A 421 -3.35 8.97 -13.54
C ILE A 421 -2.99 10.31 -14.17
N ALA A 422 -1.71 10.56 -14.43
CA ALA A 422 -1.24 11.79 -15.08
C ALA A 422 -1.80 11.96 -16.50
N GLY A 423 -1.84 10.89 -17.30
CA GLY A 423 -2.37 10.89 -18.66
C GLY A 423 -1.61 11.83 -19.63
N CYS A 424 -0.41 12.26 -19.28
CA CYS A 424 0.41 13.21 -20.04
C CYS A 424 1.83 12.68 -20.16
N GLU A 425 2.22 12.20 -21.35
CA GLU A 425 3.53 11.60 -21.62
C GLU A 425 4.70 12.54 -21.31
N LYS A 426 4.55 13.84 -21.56
CA LYS A 426 5.58 14.83 -21.24
C LYS A 426 5.84 14.97 -19.74
N MET A 427 4.90 14.53 -18.89
CA MET A 427 5.02 14.50 -17.43
C MET A 427 5.45 13.11 -16.92
N VAL A 428 5.96 12.26 -17.80
CA VAL A 428 6.52 10.94 -17.47
C VAL A 428 7.97 10.89 -17.93
N TYR A 429 8.84 10.31 -17.10
CA TYR A 429 10.25 10.06 -17.42
C TYR A 429 10.60 8.61 -17.10
N GLU A 430 11.63 8.06 -17.75
CA GLU A 430 12.14 6.73 -17.51
C GLU A 430 12.67 6.60 -16.08
N HIS A 431 12.24 5.58 -15.35
CA HIS A 431 12.67 5.36 -13.98
C HIS A 431 14.20 5.23 -13.86
N GLY A 432 14.78 5.88 -12.86
CA GLY A 432 16.23 5.88 -12.67
C GLY A 432 17.01 6.78 -13.65
N ASN A 433 16.36 7.38 -14.63
CA ASN A 433 17.00 8.27 -15.61
C ASN A 433 17.00 9.71 -15.10
N VAL A 434 18.09 10.09 -14.41
CA VAL A 434 18.26 11.43 -13.82
C VAL A 434 18.23 12.53 -14.90
N GLN A 435 18.87 12.30 -16.05
CA GLN A 435 18.96 13.32 -17.10
C GLN A 435 17.60 13.60 -17.73
N GLU A 436 16.80 12.57 -17.97
CA GLU A 436 15.45 12.76 -18.49
C GLU A 436 14.54 13.47 -17.46
N CYS A 437 14.64 13.12 -16.17
CA CYS A 437 13.91 13.83 -15.13
C CYS A 437 14.27 15.33 -15.10
N ILE A 438 15.56 15.67 -15.21
CA ILE A 438 16.01 17.06 -15.29
C ILE A 438 15.44 17.76 -16.54
N GLU A 439 15.45 17.05 -17.69
CA GLU A 439 14.91 17.58 -18.93
C GLU A 439 13.40 17.86 -18.85
N ARG A 440 12.62 16.96 -18.24
CA ARG A 440 11.19 17.21 -18.00
C ARG A 440 10.95 18.42 -17.11
N ILE A 441 11.78 18.59 -16.06
CA ILE A 441 11.73 19.78 -15.19
C ILE A 441 12.10 21.05 -15.98
N ARG A 442 13.08 20.98 -16.88
CA ARG A 442 13.44 22.09 -17.79
C ARG A 442 12.24 22.48 -18.67
N MET A 443 11.63 21.51 -19.35
CA MET A 443 10.45 21.73 -20.20
C MET A 443 9.30 22.40 -19.43
N ILE A 444 9.08 22.01 -18.17
CA ILE A 444 8.10 22.66 -17.29
C ILE A 444 8.49 24.11 -17.02
N LEU A 445 9.76 24.36 -16.68
CA LEU A 445 10.28 25.71 -16.38
C LEU A 445 10.26 26.65 -17.58
N ASP A 446 10.39 26.10 -18.79
CA ASP A 446 10.36 26.87 -20.04
C ASP A 446 8.95 27.02 -20.65
N GLY A 447 7.93 26.45 -19.97
CA GLY A 447 6.53 26.56 -20.40
C GLY A 447 6.16 25.68 -21.59
N GLU A 448 6.98 24.69 -21.91
CA GLU A 448 6.73 23.73 -23.01
C GLU A 448 5.63 22.71 -22.67
N ILE A 449 5.24 22.63 -21.38
CA ILE A 449 4.15 21.82 -20.85
C ILE A 449 3.19 22.74 -20.11
N THR A 450 1.90 22.63 -20.41
CA THR A 450 0.87 23.49 -19.83
C THR A 450 -0.16 22.69 -19.00
N HIS A 451 -0.95 23.40 -18.20
CA HIS A 451 -2.06 22.82 -17.45
C HIS A 451 -3.10 22.18 -18.39
N GLU A 452 -3.42 22.83 -19.53
CA GLU A 452 -4.40 22.33 -20.50
C GLU A 452 -3.94 20.98 -21.08
N GLU A 453 -2.64 20.88 -21.42
CA GLU A 453 -2.08 19.63 -21.93
C GLU A 453 -2.13 18.52 -20.88
N TYR A 454 -1.78 18.83 -19.63
CA TYR A 454 -1.82 17.86 -18.53
C TYR A 454 -3.25 17.35 -18.26
N TRP A 455 -4.22 18.28 -18.09
CA TRP A 455 -5.56 17.90 -17.69
C TRP A 455 -6.43 17.32 -18.82
N LYS A 456 -5.94 17.33 -20.06
CA LYS A 456 -6.68 16.84 -21.23
C LYS A 456 -7.04 15.35 -21.14
N ASN A 457 -6.07 14.53 -20.72
CA ASN A 457 -6.20 13.07 -20.65
C ASN A 457 -5.99 12.52 -19.24
N SER A 458 -5.77 13.35 -18.25
CA SER A 458 -5.59 12.92 -16.86
C SER A 458 -6.86 12.27 -16.31
N LEU A 459 -6.68 11.25 -15.48
CA LEU A 459 -7.80 10.55 -14.87
C LEU A 459 -8.52 11.44 -13.86
N THR A 460 -9.84 11.46 -13.93
CA THR A 460 -10.69 12.12 -12.94
C THR A 460 -10.78 11.26 -11.68
N PRO A 461 -10.49 11.83 -10.50
CA PRO A 461 -10.72 11.12 -9.25
C PRO A 461 -12.20 10.74 -9.07
N ILE A 462 -12.47 9.53 -8.61
CA ILE A 462 -13.80 9.06 -8.24
C ILE A 462 -14.01 9.16 -6.73
N THR A 463 -15.24 9.39 -6.30
CA THR A 463 -15.58 9.41 -4.88
C THR A 463 -15.57 7.99 -4.29
N VAL A 464 -15.47 7.90 -2.97
CA VAL A 464 -15.61 6.62 -2.27
C VAL A 464 -17.00 6.01 -2.51
N GLU A 465 -18.03 6.85 -2.59
CA GLU A 465 -19.41 6.41 -2.90
C GLU A 465 -19.49 5.77 -4.30
N GLU A 466 -18.91 6.39 -5.32
CA GLU A 466 -18.87 5.84 -6.69
C GLU A 466 -18.08 4.53 -6.73
N HIS A 467 -16.93 4.48 -6.06
CA HIS A 467 -16.14 3.26 -5.91
C HIS A 467 -16.94 2.13 -5.24
N CYS A 468 -17.63 2.43 -4.13
CA CYS A 468 -18.44 1.44 -3.43
C CYS A 468 -19.63 0.96 -4.28
N LYS A 469 -20.25 1.83 -5.08
CA LYS A 469 -21.32 1.44 -6.03
C LYS A 469 -20.81 0.49 -7.11
N GLU A 470 -19.65 0.77 -7.67
CA GLU A 470 -19.01 -0.11 -8.65
C GLU A 470 -18.61 -1.45 -8.02
N LEU A 471 -17.97 -1.45 -6.84
CA LEU A 471 -17.61 -2.66 -6.10
C LEU A 471 -18.86 -3.50 -5.77
N LEU A 472 -19.97 -2.86 -5.37
CA LEU A 472 -21.21 -3.53 -5.08
C LEU A 472 -21.80 -4.24 -6.32
N SER A 473 -21.59 -3.72 -7.52
CA SER A 473 -22.00 -4.41 -8.74
C SER A 473 -21.33 -5.76 -8.88
N TYR A 474 -20.03 -5.86 -8.54
CA TYR A 474 -19.31 -7.14 -8.53
C TYR A 474 -19.77 -8.09 -7.40
N TYR A 475 -20.30 -7.59 -6.30
CA TYR A 475 -20.89 -8.43 -5.26
C TYR A 475 -22.23 -9.05 -5.67
N ARG A 476 -23.01 -8.39 -6.53
CA ARG A 476 -24.39 -8.76 -6.90
C ARG A 476 -24.53 -9.56 -8.20
N ILE A 477 -23.52 -9.54 -9.09
CA ILE A 477 -23.51 -10.34 -10.32
C ILE A 477 -23.21 -11.81 -9.99
#